data_8d47c671ac80a5ab09d3850c84bafbb9
#
_entry.id   8d47c671ac80a5ab09d3850c84bafbb9
#
_cell.length_a   1.000
_cell.length_b   1.000
_cell.length_c   1.000
_cell.angle_alpha   90.00
_cell.angle_beta   90.00
_cell.angle_gamma   90.00
#
_symmetry.space_group_name_H-M   'P 1'
#
loop_
_entity.id
_entity.type
_entity.pdbx_description
1 polymer ?
#
loop_
_entity_poly.entity_id
_entity_poly.type
_entity_poly.pdbx_seq_one_letter_code
_entity_poly.pdbx_strand_id
1 'polypeptide(L)'
;MPKKKLAITAAQATHDFLAPVFAQYPLEVASASGVWLTNTRGERVLDLYGGHAVAALGYAHEGWTAALARQAQSCQFQSNAVAMQVRERAARRLVRFSRLPFASAFFVNSGAEANENALKIALRTTARSQVVAVEGGFHGRTAAAGAVTWGAQSRWYGFPRTPFEVSFIPRREVAAIAAQVTRDTAAVIVEPVQGVAGAVDLGAAFLGALRVRCDEVGALLIFDEVQSGVGRTGEPFAANLYGVRPDMLTTAKALGNGFPCAALLMSPLVAASLKQESLGTTFGGGPMACAAINAVLAAIKEQKLLERVRRIGAYIRSTCVLGPVTGHQGAGLLVGLRTTRPAKEIQAELLECGILTGTSSDPQVLRLLPPFILEEQHVDMLRDALRDLPA
;
A
#
# COMPACT_ATOMS: atom_id res chain seq x y z
N MET A 1 -32.67 -8.09 -19.36
CA MET A 1 -32.16 -9.47 -19.57
C MET A 1 -31.38 -9.87 -18.36
N PRO A 2 -31.58 -11.06 -17.76
CA PRO A 2 -30.77 -11.50 -16.62
C PRO A 2 -29.29 -11.51 -17.04
N LYS A 3 -28.45 -10.78 -16.30
CA LYS A 3 -26.99 -10.77 -16.52
C LYS A 3 -26.51 -12.22 -16.33
N LYS A 4 -25.82 -12.79 -17.32
CA LYS A 4 -25.25 -14.13 -17.27
C LYS A 4 -24.25 -14.17 -16.11
N LYS A 5 -24.57 -14.88 -15.02
CA LYS A 5 -23.63 -15.07 -13.92
C LYS A 5 -22.39 -15.80 -14.44
N LEU A 6 -21.21 -15.37 -14.03
CA LEU A 6 -19.97 -16.10 -14.26
C LEU A 6 -20.13 -17.51 -13.66
N ALA A 7 -19.88 -18.54 -14.46
CA ALA A 7 -19.82 -19.90 -13.94
C ALA A 7 -18.50 -20.06 -13.17
N ILE A 8 -18.53 -19.69 -11.90
CA ILE A 8 -17.39 -19.87 -11.00
C ILE A 8 -17.33 -21.35 -10.65
N THR A 9 -16.64 -22.12 -11.45
CA THR A 9 -16.15 -23.44 -11.02
C THR A 9 -14.99 -23.16 -10.06
N ALA A 10 -15.09 -23.67 -8.84
CA ALA A 10 -13.95 -23.75 -7.96
C ALA A 10 -12.83 -24.43 -8.77
N ALA A 11 -11.85 -23.64 -9.23
CA ALA A 11 -10.62 -24.20 -9.70
C ALA A 11 -10.03 -24.91 -8.48
N GLN A 12 -10.16 -26.22 -8.40
CA GLN A 12 -9.23 -27.03 -7.63
C GLN A 12 -7.89 -26.88 -8.35
N ALA A 13 -7.24 -25.74 -8.17
CA ALA A 13 -5.86 -25.58 -8.49
C ALA A 13 -5.11 -26.50 -7.51
N THR A 14 -4.88 -27.72 -7.91
CA THR A 14 -3.90 -28.61 -7.30
C THR A 14 -2.53 -28.00 -7.56
N HIS A 15 -2.16 -27.01 -6.78
CA HIS A 15 -0.81 -26.46 -6.79
C HIS A 15 0.06 -27.31 -5.86
N ASP A 16 0.34 -28.54 -6.27
CA ASP A 16 1.10 -29.52 -5.48
C ASP A 16 2.51 -29.04 -5.10
N PHE A 17 3.02 -28.01 -5.78
CA PHE A 17 4.36 -27.46 -5.57
C PHE A 17 4.39 -26.09 -4.87
N LEU A 18 3.24 -25.44 -4.66
CA LEU A 18 3.17 -24.17 -3.95
C LEU A 18 2.83 -24.41 -2.47
N ALA A 19 3.56 -23.75 -1.57
CA ALA A 19 3.23 -23.79 -0.15
C ALA A 19 1.79 -23.31 0.09
N PRO A 20 0.94 -24.05 0.83
CA PRO A 20 -0.48 -23.77 0.99
C PRO A 20 -0.75 -22.64 2.01
N VAL A 21 -0.14 -21.48 1.80
CA VAL A 21 -0.18 -20.33 2.73
C VAL A 21 -1.15 -19.23 2.32
N PHE A 22 -1.78 -19.35 1.14
CA PHE A 22 -2.74 -18.37 0.63
C PHE A 22 -4.07 -19.02 0.29
N ALA A 23 -5.17 -18.44 0.79
CA ALA A 23 -6.49 -18.71 0.25
C ALA A 23 -6.60 -18.02 -1.13
N GLN A 24 -6.93 -18.80 -2.17
CA GLN A 24 -7.09 -18.29 -3.53
C GLN A 24 -8.56 -17.97 -3.81
N TYR A 25 -8.79 -16.95 -4.63
CA TYR A 25 -10.10 -16.73 -5.23
C TYR A 25 -10.36 -17.82 -6.28
N PRO A 26 -11.63 -18.21 -6.49
CA PRO A 26 -11.99 -19.17 -7.56
C PRO A 26 -11.95 -18.46 -8.94
N LEU A 27 -10.80 -17.89 -9.27
CA LEU A 27 -10.56 -17.11 -10.48
C LEU A 27 -9.14 -17.42 -11.00
N GLU A 28 -9.06 -18.07 -12.14
CA GLU A 28 -7.81 -18.32 -12.85
C GLU A 28 -7.64 -17.29 -13.95
N VAL A 29 -6.59 -16.44 -13.84
CA VAL A 29 -6.34 -15.33 -14.76
C VAL A 29 -5.40 -15.78 -15.88
N ALA A 30 -5.85 -15.64 -17.13
CA ALA A 30 -5.05 -15.91 -18.33
C ALA A 30 -4.35 -14.63 -18.84
N SER A 31 -5.00 -13.47 -18.77
CA SER A 31 -4.45 -12.19 -19.21
C SER A 31 -5.12 -11.02 -18.51
N ALA A 32 -4.54 -9.82 -18.65
CA ALA A 32 -5.12 -8.61 -18.07
C ALA A 32 -4.79 -7.37 -18.92
N SER A 33 -5.72 -6.41 -18.99
CA SER A 33 -5.53 -5.12 -19.68
C SER A 33 -6.41 -4.04 -19.09
N GLY A 34 -5.86 -2.84 -18.89
CA GLY A 34 -6.55 -1.73 -18.25
C GLY A 34 -7.00 -2.09 -16.85
N VAL A 35 -8.29 -2.07 -16.58
CA VAL A 35 -8.90 -2.45 -15.28
C VAL A 35 -9.49 -3.86 -15.30
N TRP A 36 -9.22 -4.64 -16.34
CA TRP A 36 -9.85 -5.91 -16.60
C TRP A 36 -8.89 -7.08 -16.48
N LEU A 37 -9.32 -8.12 -15.80
CA LEU A 37 -8.75 -9.45 -15.86
C LEU A 37 -9.55 -10.29 -16.88
N THR A 38 -8.89 -11.18 -17.58
CA THR A 38 -9.55 -12.18 -18.45
C THR A 38 -9.20 -13.56 -17.90
N ASN A 39 -10.21 -14.35 -17.59
CA ASN A 39 -10.00 -15.71 -17.08
C ASN A 39 -9.67 -16.70 -18.21
N THR A 40 -9.34 -17.93 -17.87
CA THR A 40 -9.00 -19.01 -18.83
C THR A 40 -10.15 -19.39 -19.78
N ARG A 41 -11.38 -18.94 -19.50
CA ARG A 41 -12.56 -19.11 -20.37
C ARG A 41 -12.84 -17.91 -21.28
N GLY A 42 -11.97 -16.87 -21.23
CA GLY A 42 -12.16 -15.64 -21.99
C GLY A 42 -13.17 -14.66 -21.37
N GLU A 43 -13.67 -14.91 -20.17
CA GLU A 43 -14.61 -14.02 -19.50
C GLU A 43 -13.86 -12.87 -18.81
N ARG A 44 -14.40 -11.65 -18.91
CA ARG A 44 -13.80 -10.46 -18.32
C ARG A 44 -14.29 -10.22 -16.89
N VAL A 45 -13.37 -9.91 -16.00
CA VAL A 45 -13.64 -9.57 -14.59
C VAL A 45 -13.08 -8.17 -14.32
N LEU A 46 -13.92 -7.28 -13.82
CA LEU A 46 -13.51 -5.94 -13.39
C LEU A 46 -12.68 -6.05 -12.11
N ASP A 47 -11.45 -5.58 -12.16
CA ASP A 47 -10.59 -5.62 -10.98
C ASP A 47 -10.67 -4.33 -10.15
N LEU A 48 -11.40 -4.39 -9.04
CA LEU A 48 -11.46 -3.34 -8.03
C LEU A 48 -10.55 -3.61 -6.83
N TYR A 49 -9.62 -4.57 -6.96
CA TYR A 49 -8.67 -4.95 -5.90
C TYR A 49 -7.21 -4.60 -6.24
N GLY A 50 -6.87 -4.58 -7.55
CA GLY A 50 -5.56 -4.17 -8.04
C GLY A 50 -4.39 -4.98 -7.47
N GLY A 51 -4.59 -6.27 -7.15
CA GLY A 51 -3.56 -7.09 -6.52
C GLY A 51 -3.01 -6.46 -5.23
N HIS A 52 -3.85 -6.17 -4.25
CA HIS A 52 -3.51 -5.45 -3.01
C HIS A 52 -3.06 -3.98 -3.23
N ALA A 53 -3.70 -3.25 -4.15
CA ALA A 53 -3.35 -1.87 -4.52
C ALA A 53 -2.02 -1.71 -5.27
N VAL A 54 -1.54 -2.78 -5.92
CA VAL A 54 -0.28 -2.78 -6.67
C VAL A 54 -0.45 -2.22 -8.08
N ALA A 55 -1.46 -2.67 -8.82
CA ALA A 55 -1.71 -2.30 -10.21
C ALA A 55 -2.28 -0.87 -10.34
N ALA A 56 -1.49 0.15 -9.97
CA ALA A 56 -1.93 1.54 -9.95
C ALA A 56 -2.27 2.08 -11.35
N LEU A 57 -1.47 1.74 -12.35
CA LEU A 57 -1.69 2.11 -13.75
C LEU A 57 -2.61 1.14 -14.50
N GLY A 58 -3.16 0.14 -13.79
CA GLY A 58 -3.80 -1.01 -14.42
C GLY A 58 -2.81 -1.95 -15.09
N TYR A 59 -3.35 -2.81 -15.92
CA TYR A 59 -2.63 -3.89 -16.58
C TYR A 59 -2.24 -3.51 -18.00
N ALA A 60 -1.12 -4.03 -18.49
CA ALA A 60 -0.58 -3.81 -19.83
C ALA A 60 -0.43 -2.31 -20.21
N HIS A 61 -0.09 -1.46 -19.24
CA HIS A 61 0.10 -0.02 -19.50
C HIS A 61 1.28 0.19 -20.46
N GLU A 62 1.00 0.72 -21.66
CA GLU A 62 1.95 0.80 -22.78
C GLU A 62 3.27 1.46 -22.40
N GLY A 63 3.25 2.65 -21.82
CA GLY A 63 4.47 3.39 -21.43
C GLY A 63 5.30 2.66 -20.39
N TRP A 64 4.65 1.96 -19.44
CA TRP A 64 5.34 1.17 -18.42
C TRP A 64 5.98 -0.09 -19.03
N THR A 65 5.25 -0.83 -19.85
CA THR A 65 5.75 -2.03 -20.56
C THR A 65 6.92 -1.69 -21.46
N ALA A 66 6.79 -0.62 -22.26
CA ALA A 66 7.86 -0.15 -23.13
C ALA A 66 9.11 0.30 -22.35
N ALA A 67 8.95 0.94 -21.20
CA ALA A 67 10.08 1.35 -20.35
C ALA A 67 10.86 0.13 -19.82
N LEU A 68 10.15 -0.90 -19.35
CA LEU A 68 10.79 -2.14 -18.91
C LEU A 68 11.47 -2.89 -20.04
N ALA A 69 10.83 -3.02 -21.20
CA ALA A 69 11.41 -3.67 -22.37
C ALA A 69 12.73 -3.00 -22.80
N ARG A 70 12.73 -1.66 -22.93
CA ARG A 70 13.95 -0.91 -23.25
C ARG A 70 15.05 -1.09 -22.20
N GLN A 71 14.69 -1.06 -20.92
CA GLN A 71 15.68 -1.24 -19.85
C GLN A 71 16.24 -2.66 -19.84
N ALA A 72 15.42 -3.69 -20.08
CA ALA A 72 15.84 -5.08 -20.18
C ALA A 72 16.83 -5.30 -21.34
N GLN A 73 16.58 -4.66 -22.49
CA GLN A 73 17.47 -4.72 -23.67
C GLN A 73 18.79 -3.98 -23.46
N SER A 74 18.79 -2.94 -22.63
CA SER A 74 19.99 -2.12 -22.36
C SER A 74 20.86 -2.72 -21.25
N CYS A 75 20.30 -2.89 -20.06
CA CYS A 75 20.97 -3.47 -18.89
C CYS A 75 19.92 -3.86 -17.86
N GLN A 76 19.69 -5.17 -17.71
CA GLN A 76 18.66 -5.68 -16.79
C GLN A 76 19.09 -5.59 -15.33
N PHE A 77 20.38 -5.65 -15.04
CA PHE A 77 20.89 -5.57 -13.67
C PHE A 77 22.29 -4.98 -13.59
N GLN A 78 22.52 -4.16 -12.58
CA GLN A 78 23.83 -3.77 -12.05
C GLN A 78 23.64 -3.35 -10.58
N SER A 79 24.61 -3.70 -9.74
CA SER A 79 24.59 -3.41 -8.29
C SER A 79 24.72 -1.91 -7.99
N ASN A 80 24.48 -1.57 -6.71
CA ASN A 80 24.65 -0.18 -6.24
C ASN A 80 26.12 0.31 -6.20
N ALA A 81 27.08 -0.60 -6.40
CA ALA A 81 28.49 -0.24 -6.52
C ALA A 81 28.82 0.52 -7.83
N VAL A 82 27.94 0.43 -8.84
CA VAL A 82 28.13 1.12 -10.12
C VAL A 82 27.06 2.21 -10.27
N ALA A 83 27.52 3.42 -10.61
CA ALA A 83 26.62 4.55 -10.85
C ALA A 83 25.72 4.30 -12.08
N MET A 84 24.43 4.59 -11.97
CA MET A 84 23.47 4.47 -13.06
C MET A 84 22.50 5.65 -13.09
N GLN A 85 22.41 6.33 -14.23
CA GLN A 85 21.53 7.49 -14.40
C GLN A 85 20.04 7.16 -14.18
N VAL A 86 19.61 5.93 -14.52
CA VAL A 86 18.21 5.51 -14.32
C VAL A 86 17.84 5.47 -12.83
N ARG A 87 18.79 5.07 -11.98
CA ARG A 87 18.63 5.03 -10.51
C ARG A 87 18.59 6.43 -9.92
N GLU A 88 19.54 7.27 -10.30
CA GLU A 88 19.58 8.66 -9.85
C GLU A 88 18.31 9.43 -10.26
N ARG A 89 17.85 9.21 -11.49
CA ARG A 89 16.59 9.80 -11.99
C ARG A 89 15.40 9.33 -11.17
N ALA A 90 15.32 8.04 -10.84
CA ALA A 90 14.23 7.49 -10.02
C ALA A 90 14.23 8.11 -8.61
N ALA A 91 15.37 8.19 -7.95
CA ALA A 91 15.48 8.80 -6.63
C ALA A 91 15.08 10.28 -6.65
N ARG A 92 15.63 11.06 -7.58
CA ARG A 92 15.32 12.48 -7.76
C ARG A 92 13.83 12.72 -8.05
N ARG A 93 13.23 11.89 -8.92
CA ARG A 93 11.81 11.99 -9.26
C ARG A 93 10.91 11.65 -8.07
N LEU A 94 11.24 10.59 -7.33
CA LEU A 94 10.45 10.17 -6.18
C LEU A 94 10.50 11.21 -5.05
N VAL A 95 11.68 11.73 -4.71
CA VAL A 95 11.83 12.80 -3.73
C VAL A 95 11.04 14.03 -4.15
N ARG A 96 11.13 14.48 -5.40
CA ARG A 96 10.36 15.62 -5.91
C ARG A 96 8.85 15.35 -5.95
N PHE A 97 8.46 14.14 -6.32
CA PHE A 97 7.05 13.73 -6.36
C PHE A 97 6.41 13.79 -4.97
N SER A 98 7.17 13.48 -3.92
CA SER A 98 6.66 13.52 -2.55
C SER A 98 6.18 14.92 -2.11
N ARG A 99 6.72 16.00 -2.69
CA ARG A 99 6.47 17.39 -2.26
C ARG A 99 6.73 17.61 -0.78
N LEU A 100 7.56 16.76 -0.18
CA LEU A 100 7.97 16.81 1.22
C LEU A 100 9.49 17.09 1.30
N PRO A 101 10.00 17.61 2.42
CA PRO A 101 11.40 18.01 2.54
C PRO A 101 12.33 16.81 2.79
N PHE A 102 12.20 15.76 1.98
CA PHE A 102 13.13 14.64 2.01
C PHE A 102 14.42 14.96 1.25
N ALA A 103 15.54 14.53 1.82
CA ALA A 103 16.87 14.73 1.24
C ALA A 103 17.30 13.59 0.31
N SER A 104 16.85 12.37 0.60
CA SER A 104 17.29 11.17 -0.11
C SER A 104 16.27 10.03 -0.10
N ALA A 105 16.49 9.06 -0.99
CA ALA A 105 15.76 7.82 -1.06
C ALA A 105 16.71 6.62 -1.04
N PHE A 106 16.38 5.59 -0.28
CA PHE A 106 17.02 4.28 -0.31
C PHE A 106 16.05 3.27 -0.90
N PHE A 107 16.45 2.61 -1.99
CA PHE A 107 15.61 1.61 -2.67
C PHE A 107 15.84 0.22 -2.13
N VAL A 108 14.75 -0.54 -2.01
CA VAL A 108 14.71 -1.95 -1.63
C VAL A 108 13.64 -2.68 -2.48
N ASN A 109 13.29 -3.94 -2.16
CA ASN A 109 12.44 -4.75 -3.04
C ASN A 109 11.00 -4.90 -2.52
N SER A 110 10.77 -4.73 -1.22
CA SER A 110 9.46 -4.89 -0.60
C SER A 110 9.18 -3.83 0.47
N GLY A 111 7.90 -3.59 0.76
CA GLY A 111 7.50 -2.70 1.84
C GLY A 111 8.02 -3.17 3.20
N ALA A 112 8.09 -4.49 3.44
CA ALA A 112 8.66 -5.03 4.67
C ALA A 112 10.15 -4.67 4.82
N GLU A 113 10.95 -4.79 3.74
CA GLU A 113 12.36 -4.35 3.76
C GLU A 113 12.49 -2.84 4.00
N ALA A 114 11.60 -2.02 3.43
CA ALA A 114 11.61 -0.58 3.66
C ALA A 114 11.35 -0.26 5.13
N ASN A 115 10.36 -0.91 5.75
CA ASN A 115 10.03 -0.76 7.16
C ASN A 115 11.15 -1.29 8.07
N GLU A 116 11.75 -2.46 7.76
CA GLU A 116 12.93 -2.98 8.48
C GLU A 116 14.06 -1.96 8.54
N ASN A 117 14.40 -1.36 7.38
CA ASN A 117 15.46 -0.36 7.32
C ASN A 117 15.10 0.94 8.04
N ALA A 118 13.83 1.40 7.95
CA ALA A 118 13.38 2.57 8.69
C ALA A 118 13.50 2.37 10.21
N LEU A 119 13.05 1.22 10.72
CA LEU A 119 13.16 0.86 12.14
C LEU A 119 14.62 0.74 12.58
N LYS A 120 15.46 0.06 11.79
CA LYS A 120 16.90 -0.07 12.05
C LYS A 120 17.59 1.29 12.13
N ILE A 121 17.27 2.22 11.23
CA ILE A 121 17.82 3.57 11.25
C ILE A 121 17.38 4.30 12.51
N ALA A 122 16.08 4.24 12.86
CA ALA A 122 15.54 4.91 14.02
C ALA A 122 16.21 4.45 15.33
N LEU A 123 16.32 3.14 15.55
CA LEU A 123 16.97 2.58 16.70
C LEU A 123 18.46 3.01 16.81
N ARG A 124 19.19 3.01 15.69
CA ARG A 124 20.59 3.43 15.66
C ARG A 124 20.77 4.94 15.89
N THR A 125 19.92 5.76 15.25
CA THR A 125 20.04 7.22 15.31
C THR A 125 19.70 7.76 16.68
N THR A 126 18.70 7.17 17.35
CA THR A 126 18.27 7.60 18.68
C THR A 126 19.00 6.90 19.82
N ALA A 127 19.65 5.77 19.55
CA ALA A 127 20.25 4.85 20.55
C ALA A 127 19.22 4.39 21.61
N ARG A 128 17.94 4.25 21.23
CA ARG A 128 16.83 3.82 22.09
C ARG A 128 16.29 2.47 21.64
N SER A 129 15.54 1.77 22.50
CA SER A 129 15.09 0.39 22.25
C SER A 129 13.58 0.21 22.07
N GLN A 130 12.75 1.22 22.34
CA GLN A 130 11.31 1.12 22.22
C GLN A 130 10.83 1.64 20.86
N VAL A 131 9.94 0.88 20.22
CA VAL A 131 9.17 1.32 19.04
C VAL A 131 7.68 1.28 19.36
N VAL A 132 6.98 2.33 18.99
CA VAL A 132 5.54 2.44 19.17
C VAL A 132 4.86 2.30 17.81
N ALA A 133 3.81 1.48 17.74
CA ALA A 133 2.96 1.33 16.56
C ALA A 133 1.51 1.65 16.90
N VAL A 134 0.61 1.59 15.91
CA VAL A 134 -0.83 1.84 16.11
C VAL A 134 -1.60 0.54 15.93
N GLU A 135 -2.57 0.28 16.81
CA GLU A 135 -3.45 -0.88 16.71
C GLU A 135 -4.06 -1.00 15.31
N GLY A 136 -4.13 -2.24 14.81
CA GLY A 136 -4.64 -2.54 13.46
C GLY A 136 -3.65 -2.26 12.33
N GLY A 137 -2.45 -1.74 12.61
CA GLY A 137 -1.40 -1.52 11.61
C GLY A 137 -0.82 -2.83 11.08
N PHE A 138 -0.48 -2.82 9.78
CA PHE A 138 0.21 -3.92 9.12
C PHE A 138 1.46 -3.40 8.41
N HIS A 139 2.63 -3.81 8.89
CA HIS A 139 3.91 -3.26 8.41
C HIS A 139 4.80 -4.28 7.70
N GLY A 140 4.42 -5.55 7.67
CA GLY A 140 5.16 -6.61 7.01
C GLY A 140 5.24 -7.90 7.83
N ARG A 141 5.98 -8.87 7.30
CA ARG A 141 6.10 -10.23 7.88
C ARG A 141 7.54 -10.63 8.22
N THR A 142 8.49 -9.72 8.11
CA THR A 142 9.87 -9.90 8.53
C THR A 142 10.02 -9.63 10.03
N ALA A 143 11.21 -9.79 10.61
CA ALA A 143 11.37 -9.76 12.06
C ALA A 143 10.94 -8.43 12.71
N ALA A 144 11.49 -7.29 12.27
CA ALA A 144 11.13 -6.00 12.86
C ALA A 144 9.77 -5.48 12.36
N ALA A 145 9.47 -5.60 11.06
CA ALA A 145 8.19 -5.19 10.51
C ALA A 145 7.01 -6.03 11.04
N GLY A 146 7.24 -7.33 11.26
CA GLY A 146 6.27 -8.22 11.91
C GLY A 146 6.05 -7.88 13.38
N ALA A 147 7.10 -7.49 14.11
CA ALA A 147 7.01 -7.11 15.51
C ALA A 147 6.07 -5.93 15.75
N VAL A 148 6.04 -4.95 14.83
CA VAL A 148 5.18 -3.77 14.89
C VAL A 148 3.85 -3.94 14.14
N THR A 149 3.57 -5.13 13.56
CA THR A 149 2.28 -5.47 12.98
C THR A 149 1.31 -5.93 14.06
N TRP A 150 0.15 -5.28 14.16
CA TRP A 150 -0.86 -5.56 15.18
C TRP A 150 -1.35 -7.02 15.15
N GLY A 151 -1.32 -7.70 16.30
CA GLY A 151 -1.75 -9.07 16.45
C GLY A 151 -0.91 -10.11 15.72
N ALA A 152 0.27 -9.76 15.19
CA ALA A 152 1.17 -10.70 14.54
C ALA A 152 1.70 -11.78 15.51
N GLN A 153 2.08 -11.38 16.72
CA GLN A 153 2.67 -12.25 17.73
C GLN A 153 1.76 -13.43 18.10
N SER A 154 0.46 -13.21 18.21
CA SER A 154 -0.52 -14.25 18.53
C SER A 154 -0.93 -15.12 17.34
N ARG A 155 -0.56 -14.76 16.11
CA ARG A 155 -1.07 -15.42 14.90
C ARG A 155 -0.01 -16.10 14.04
N TRP A 156 1.11 -15.41 13.74
CA TRP A 156 2.04 -15.90 12.73
C TRP A 156 3.49 -15.38 12.85
N TYR A 157 3.83 -14.61 13.88
CA TYR A 157 5.14 -13.97 13.99
C TYR A 157 6.29 -14.99 13.98
N GLY A 158 6.17 -16.08 14.75
CA GLY A 158 7.07 -17.24 14.68
C GLY A 158 8.48 -17.04 15.24
N PHE A 159 8.91 -15.81 15.56
CA PHE A 159 10.19 -15.56 16.22
C PHE A 159 10.01 -15.62 17.74
N PRO A 160 11.01 -16.15 18.50
CA PRO A 160 10.89 -16.31 19.95
C PRO A 160 10.88 -14.98 20.71
N ARG A 161 11.44 -13.92 20.11
CA ARG A 161 11.50 -12.55 20.66
C ARG A 161 11.39 -11.51 19.56
N THR A 162 10.88 -10.33 19.92
CA THR A 162 10.96 -9.13 19.07
C THR A 162 12.37 -8.54 19.15
N PRO A 163 12.89 -7.90 18.09
CA PRO A 163 14.24 -7.33 18.09
C PRO A 163 14.37 -6.06 18.95
N PHE A 164 13.27 -5.51 19.46
CA PHE A 164 13.16 -4.33 20.31
C PHE A 164 11.84 -4.37 21.10
N GLU A 165 11.68 -3.46 22.06
CA GLU A 165 10.43 -3.31 22.80
C GLU A 165 9.35 -2.70 21.91
N VAL A 166 8.14 -3.25 21.94
CA VAL A 166 7.01 -2.79 21.12
C VAL A 166 5.84 -2.48 22.02
N SER A 167 5.25 -1.31 21.82
CA SER A 167 3.95 -0.96 22.37
C SER A 167 3.01 -0.43 21.28
N PHE A 168 1.69 -0.41 21.56
CA PHE A 168 0.68 -0.02 20.61
C PHE A 168 -0.22 1.07 21.19
N ILE A 169 -0.51 2.09 20.37
CA ILE A 169 -1.49 3.13 20.68
C ILE A 169 -2.84 2.71 20.09
N PRO A 170 -3.96 2.77 20.85
CA PRO A 170 -5.29 2.61 20.30
C PRO A 170 -5.56 3.61 19.18
N ARG A 171 -6.28 3.17 18.15
CA ARG A 171 -6.59 4.01 16.98
C ARG A 171 -7.33 5.30 17.37
N ARG A 172 -6.82 6.45 16.89
CA ARG A 172 -7.43 7.78 17.11
C ARG A 172 -7.51 8.26 18.56
N GLU A 173 -6.94 7.51 19.51
CA GLU A 173 -6.90 7.90 20.93
C GLU A 173 -5.74 8.86 21.19
N VAL A 174 -5.96 10.14 20.96
CA VAL A 174 -4.96 11.19 21.17
C VAL A 174 -4.46 11.21 22.61
N ALA A 175 -5.33 10.99 23.58
CA ALA A 175 -4.99 10.97 25.01
C ALA A 175 -3.98 9.87 25.38
N ALA A 176 -3.98 8.75 24.65
CA ALA A 176 -3.05 7.64 24.90
C ALA A 176 -1.63 7.89 24.36
N ILE A 177 -1.44 8.87 23.47
CA ILE A 177 -0.15 9.13 22.83
C ILE A 177 0.95 9.43 23.85
N ALA A 178 0.69 10.35 24.78
CA ALA A 178 1.68 10.80 25.74
C ALA A 178 2.15 9.70 26.71
N ALA A 179 1.28 8.73 27.01
CA ALA A 179 1.60 7.59 27.88
C ALA A 179 2.48 6.55 27.17
N GLN A 180 2.29 6.36 25.86
CA GLN A 180 3.00 5.33 25.09
C GLN A 180 4.29 5.88 24.44
N VAL A 181 4.28 7.13 23.96
CA VAL A 181 5.43 7.76 23.32
C VAL A 181 6.20 8.56 24.35
N THR A 182 7.30 8.00 24.82
CA THR A 182 8.12 8.54 25.91
C THR A 182 9.53 8.89 25.42
N ARG A 183 10.39 9.34 26.34
CA ARG A 183 11.81 9.60 26.02
C ARG A 183 12.61 8.32 25.67
N ASP A 184 12.07 7.14 25.97
CA ASP A 184 12.68 5.86 25.60
C ASP A 184 12.26 5.38 24.20
N THR A 185 11.28 6.07 23.59
CA THR A 185 10.79 5.74 22.25
C THR A 185 11.79 6.17 21.18
N ALA A 186 12.27 5.21 20.39
CA ALA A 186 13.11 5.43 19.21
C ALA A 186 12.30 5.95 18.03
N ALA A 187 11.15 5.33 17.79
CA ALA A 187 10.26 5.69 16.69
C ALA A 187 8.81 5.38 16.97
N VAL A 188 7.94 6.13 16.29
CA VAL A 188 6.53 5.78 16.05
C VAL A 188 6.39 5.39 14.59
N ILE A 189 5.84 4.20 14.29
CA ILE A 189 5.50 3.77 12.94
C ILE A 189 3.99 3.69 12.78
N VAL A 190 3.46 4.27 11.71
CA VAL A 190 2.02 4.37 11.48
C VAL A 190 1.65 4.36 9.99
N GLU A 191 0.61 3.60 9.62
CA GLU A 191 -0.09 3.80 8.35
C GLU A 191 -1.08 4.97 8.52
N PRO A 192 -0.98 6.08 7.77
CA PRO A 192 -1.96 7.17 7.87
C PRO A 192 -3.39 6.75 7.55
N VAL A 193 -3.53 5.81 6.61
CA VAL A 193 -4.77 5.08 6.32
C VAL A 193 -4.43 3.59 6.37
N GLN A 194 -4.95 2.89 7.37
CA GLN A 194 -4.66 1.49 7.62
C GLN A 194 -5.37 0.57 6.61
N GLY A 195 -4.61 0.05 5.67
CA GLY A 195 -5.17 -0.69 4.55
C GLY A 195 -5.78 -2.04 4.94
N VAL A 196 -5.02 -2.89 5.62
CA VAL A 196 -5.45 -4.24 6.02
C VAL A 196 -6.60 -4.19 7.03
N ALA A 197 -6.65 -3.18 7.87
CA ALA A 197 -7.73 -2.94 8.83
C ALA A 197 -9.07 -2.56 8.20
N GLY A 198 -9.13 -2.36 6.87
CA GLY A 198 -10.35 -1.97 6.18
C GLY A 198 -10.36 -0.53 5.67
N ALA A 199 -9.21 0.01 5.30
CA ALA A 199 -9.02 1.41 4.92
C ALA A 199 -9.38 2.40 6.05
N VAL A 200 -8.96 2.10 7.28
CA VAL A 200 -9.25 2.96 8.44
C VAL A 200 -8.40 4.22 8.36
N ASP A 201 -9.04 5.36 8.16
CA ASP A 201 -8.43 6.68 8.18
C ASP A 201 -8.17 7.11 9.62
N LEU A 202 -6.92 7.40 9.98
CA LEU A 202 -6.56 7.84 11.33
C LEU A 202 -6.80 9.34 11.57
N GLY A 203 -6.90 10.12 10.51
CA GLY A 203 -7.24 11.55 10.55
C GLY A 203 -6.08 12.48 10.92
N ALA A 204 -6.19 13.73 10.45
CA ALA A 204 -5.14 14.75 10.64
C ALA A 204 -4.85 15.07 12.11
N ALA A 205 -5.88 15.07 12.96
CA ALA A 205 -5.73 15.41 14.39
C ALA A 205 -4.84 14.38 15.12
N PHE A 206 -5.08 13.07 14.90
CA PHE A 206 -4.28 12.03 15.52
C PHE A 206 -2.84 12.00 14.98
N LEU A 207 -2.69 12.08 13.65
CA LEU A 207 -1.36 12.09 13.02
C LEU A 207 -0.55 13.33 13.39
N GLY A 208 -1.21 14.51 13.51
CA GLY A 208 -0.59 15.74 13.99
C GLY A 208 -0.14 15.63 15.45
N ALA A 209 -0.97 15.04 16.31
CA ALA A 209 -0.60 14.82 17.71
C ALA A 209 0.59 13.85 17.85
N LEU A 210 0.68 12.81 17.02
CA LEU A 210 1.86 11.94 16.95
C LEU A 210 3.12 12.74 16.57
N ARG A 211 3.03 13.63 15.57
CA ARG A 211 4.17 14.47 15.17
C ARG A 211 4.64 15.37 16.31
N VAL A 212 3.72 16.10 16.91
CA VAL A 212 4.04 16.98 18.06
C VAL A 212 4.71 16.19 19.18
N ARG A 213 4.14 15.06 19.54
CA ARG A 213 4.71 14.24 20.62
C ARG A 213 6.09 13.66 20.27
N CYS A 214 6.28 13.22 19.04
CA CYS A 214 7.60 12.76 18.59
C CYS A 214 8.65 13.88 18.70
N ASP A 215 8.29 15.11 18.32
CA ASP A 215 9.19 16.27 18.42
C ASP A 215 9.55 16.58 19.87
N GLU A 216 8.57 16.55 20.80
CA GLU A 216 8.79 16.79 22.23
C GLU A 216 9.77 15.81 22.89
N VAL A 217 9.69 14.53 22.50
CA VAL A 217 10.53 13.48 23.11
C VAL A 217 11.76 13.12 22.29
N GLY A 218 11.88 13.65 21.07
CA GLY A 218 12.97 13.34 20.15
C GLY A 218 12.87 11.92 19.56
N ALA A 219 11.66 11.38 19.41
CA ALA A 219 11.40 10.15 18.67
C ALA A 219 11.26 10.43 17.18
N LEU A 220 11.57 9.45 16.31
CA LEU A 220 11.39 9.59 14.87
C LEU A 220 9.98 9.13 14.48
N LEU A 221 9.29 9.91 13.64
CA LEU A 221 8.00 9.54 13.07
C LEU A 221 8.20 8.88 11.70
N ILE A 222 7.72 7.64 11.55
CA ILE A 222 7.76 6.86 10.32
C ILE A 222 6.34 6.71 9.78
N PHE A 223 6.08 7.23 8.58
CA PHE A 223 4.85 6.93 7.86
C PHE A 223 5.05 5.73 6.96
N ASP A 224 4.32 4.65 7.24
CA ASP A 224 4.19 3.52 6.32
C ASP A 224 3.13 3.86 5.27
N GLU A 225 3.61 4.29 4.12
CA GLU A 225 2.77 4.59 2.96
C GLU A 225 2.93 3.54 1.84
N VAL A 226 3.20 2.32 2.23
CA VAL A 226 3.29 1.18 1.32
C VAL A 226 1.97 0.95 0.58
N GLN A 227 0.82 1.23 1.21
CA GLN A 227 -0.49 1.10 0.57
C GLN A 227 -1.17 2.45 0.29
N SER A 228 -0.99 3.46 1.11
CA SER A 228 -1.62 4.78 0.96
C SER A 228 -0.88 5.72 0.02
N GLY A 229 0.40 5.45 -0.26
CA GLY A 229 1.27 6.33 -1.04
C GLY A 229 1.10 6.25 -2.55
N VAL A 230 1.98 6.97 -3.24
CA VAL A 230 2.11 7.01 -4.71
C VAL A 230 0.80 7.36 -5.42
N GLY A 231 0.01 8.27 -4.84
CA GLY A 231 -1.22 8.77 -5.47
C GLY A 231 -2.51 8.08 -5.01
N ARG A 232 -2.46 7.01 -4.24
CA ARG A 232 -3.62 6.21 -3.82
C ARG A 232 -4.71 7.04 -3.11
N THR A 233 -4.32 8.02 -2.32
CA THR A 233 -5.24 8.92 -1.60
C THR A 233 -5.71 10.13 -2.41
N GLY A 234 -5.20 10.30 -3.65
CA GLY A 234 -5.44 11.48 -4.47
C GLY A 234 -4.44 12.61 -4.27
N GLU A 235 -3.50 12.44 -3.36
CA GLU A 235 -2.29 13.24 -3.16
C GLU A 235 -1.05 12.38 -3.39
N PRO A 236 0.15 12.94 -3.59
CA PRO A 236 1.36 12.15 -3.77
C PRO A 236 1.53 11.09 -2.69
N PHE A 237 1.36 11.51 -1.43
CA PHE A 237 1.36 10.65 -0.25
C PHE A 237 0.28 11.12 0.73
N ALA A 238 -0.17 10.26 1.63
CA ALA A 238 -1.11 10.63 2.67
C ALA A 238 -0.53 11.70 3.63
N ALA A 239 0.78 11.75 3.78
CA ALA A 239 1.46 12.85 4.46
C ALA A 239 1.08 14.23 3.90
N ASN A 240 0.92 14.36 2.57
CA ASN A 240 0.44 15.59 1.94
C ASN A 240 -1.05 15.85 2.23
N LEU A 241 -1.88 14.79 2.22
CA LEU A 241 -3.31 14.91 2.49
C LEU A 241 -3.58 15.45 3.90
N TYR A 242 -2.80 14.99 4.89
CA TYR A 242 -2.99 15.38 6.29
C TYR A 242 -2.10 16.56 6.74
N GLY A 243 -1.20 17.03 5.89
CA GLY A 243 -0.28 18.12 6.21
C GLY A 243 0.76 17.78 7.29
N VAL A 244 1.04 16.49 7.51
CA VAL A 244 1.98 16.01 8.53
C VAL A 244 3.30 15.58 7.87
N ARG A 245 4.44 15.99 8.43
CA ARG A 245 5.78 15.70 7.90
C ARG A 245 6.44 14.63 8.75
N PRO A 246 6.54 13.38 8.27
CA PRO A 246 7.31 12.35 8.96
C PRO A 246 8.82 12.55 8.76
N ASP A 247 9.63 11.97 9.63
CA ASP A 247 11.09 11.91 9.49
C ASP A 247 11.50 10.91 8.41
N MET A 248 10.73 9.83 8.30
CA MET A 248 10.89 8.80 7.28
C MET A 248 9.55 8.39 6.69
N LEU A 249 9.54 8.02 5.42
CA LEU A 249 8.36 7.53 4.73
C LEU A 249 8.72 6.30 3.90
N THR A 250 8.02 5.20 4.11
CA THR A 250 8.20 3.96 3.33
C THR A 250 7.12 3.82 2.28
N THR A 251 7.48 3.32 1.10
CA THR A 251 6.56 3.14 -0.01
C THR A 251 6.93 1.92 -0.86
N ALA A 252 5.92 1.26 -1.47
CA ALA A 252 6.08 0.10 -2.34
C ALA A 252 4.86 -0.03 -3.27
N LYS A 253 4.40 -1.24 -3.55
CA LYS A 253 3.15 -1.57 -4.28
C LYS A 253 2.96 -0.74 -5.55
N ALA A 254 2.14 0.31 -5.50
CA ALA A 254 1.88 1.23 -6.62
C ALA A 254 3.16 1.82 -7.21
N LEU A 255 4.24 1.94 -6.44
CA LEU A 255 5.52 2.48 -6.88
C LEU A 255 6.09 1.75 -8.09
N GLY A 256 5.92 0.43 -8.15
CA GLY A 256 6.42 -0.42 -9.22
C GLY A 256 5.36 -0.87 -10.22
N ASN A 257 4.08 -0.65 -9.96
CA ASN A 257 2.96 -1.16 -10.77
C ASN A 257 3.08 -2.65 -11.10
N GLY A 258 3.50 -3.48 -10.13
CA GLY A 258 3.71 -4.91 -10.29
C GLY A 258 5.18 -5.35 -10.35
N PHE A 259 6.12 -4.46 -10.66
CA PHE A 259 7.53 -4.77 -10.52
C PHE A 259 7.94 -4.68 -9.03
N PRO A 260 8.61 -5.71 -8.45
CA PRO A 260 9.04 -5.70 -7.06
C PRO A 260 10.01 -4.56 -6.78
N CYS A 261 9.56 -3.52 -6.11
CA CYS A 261 10.38 -2.41 -5.64
C CYS A 261 9.71 -1.68 -4.48
N ALA A 262 10.53 -1.07 -3.65
CA ALA A 262 10.12 -0.21 -2.56
C ALA A 262 11.17 0.87 -2.32
N ALA A 263 10.81 1.87 -1.54
CA ALA A 263 11.72 2.94 -1.17
C ALA A 263 11.47 3.41 0.26
N LEU A 264 12.54 3.87 0.90
CA LEU A 264 12.54 4.64 2.12
C LEU A 264 13.00 6.06 1.79
N LEU A 265 12.12 7.03 1.99
CA LEU A 265 12.43 8.46 1.89
C LEU A 265 12.85 8.98 3.27
N MET A 266 13.86 9.85 3.33
CA MET A 266 14.48 10.29 4.59
C MET A 266 14.61 11.81 4.63
N SER A 267 14.27 12.38 5.79
CA SER A 267 14.53 13.79 6.10
C SER A 267 16.04 14.10 6.08
N PRO A 268 16.44 15.38 5.98
CA PRO A 268 17.85 15.77 6.04
C PRO A 268 18.56 15.28 7.31
N LEU A 269 17.89 15.33 8.46
CA LEU A 269 18.41 14.86 9.74
C LEU A 269 18.77 13.37 9.68
N VAL A 270 17.81 12.56 9.21
CA VAL A 270 18.00 11.10 9.11
C VAL A 270 19.05 10.77 8.06
N ALA A 271 19.00 11.39 6.90
CA ALA A 271 19.98 11.17 5.82
C ALA A 271 21.42 11.48 6.28
N ALA A 272 21.63 12.54 7.07
CA ALA A 272 22.93 12.91 7.61
C ALA A 272 23.49 11.93 8.64
N SER A 273 22.64 11.10 9.28
CA SER A 273 23.07 10.07 10.24
C SER A 273 23.65 8.82 9.58
N LEU A 274 23.45 8.65 8.26
CA LEU A 274 23.90 7.48 7.54
C LEU A 274 25.38 7.61 7.13
N LYS A 275 26.08 6.48 7.18
CA LYS A 275 27.46 6.33 6.72
C LYS A 275 27.51 5.24 5.66
N GLN A 276 28.61 5.14 4.94
CA GLN A 276 28.90 3.98 4.08
C GLN A 276 28.64 2.69 4.85
N GLU A 277 28.10 1.68 4.18
CA GLU A 277 27.76 0.35 4.75
C GLU A 277 26.70 0.35 5.86
N SER A 278 26.06 1.50 6.18
CA SER A 278 24.95 1.53 7.14
C SER A 278 23.78 0.66 6.72
N LEU A 279 23.51 0.60 5.41
CA LEU A 279 22.43 -0.15 4.77
C LEU A 279 23.00 -0.90 3.57
N GLY A 280 22.33 -1.97 3.16
CA GLY A 280 22.74 -2.76 2.00
C GLY A 280 21.58 -3.51 1.37
N THR A 281 21.66 -3.70 0.06
CA THR A 281 20.72 -4.49 -0.71
C THR A 281 21.36 -4.88 -2.06
N THR A 282 21.15 -6.11 -2.50
CA THR A 282 21.64 -6.55 -3.81
C THR A 282 20.78 -6.01 -4.94
N PHE A 283 19.48 -6.19 -4.86
CA PHE A 283 18.53 -5.88 -5.94
C PHE A 283 17.84 -4.53 -5.81
N GLY A 284 17.79 -3.94 -4.61
CA GLY A 284 17.12 -2.67 -4.37
C GLY A 284 17.78 -1.53 -5.18
N GLY A 285 16.98 -0.78 -5.92
CA GLY A 285 17.46 0.25 -6.84
C GLY A 285 18.09 -0.31 -8.13
N GLY A 286 17.86 -1.58 -8.44
CA GLY A 286 18.26 -2.16 -9.72
C GLY A 286 17.63 -1.41 -10.91
N PRO A 287 18.27 -1.44 -12.10
CA PRO A 287 17.84 -0.62 -13.23
C PRO A 287 16.41 -0.90 -13.69
N MET A 288 15.98 -2.14 -13.66
CA MET A 288 14.59 -2.53 -14.01
C MET A 288 13.57 -1.91 -13.04
N ALA A 289 13.83 -2.01 -11.72
CA ALA A 289 12.99 -1.39 -10.70
C ALA A 289 12.93 0.14 -10.89
N CYS A 290 14.07 0.78 -11.14
CA CYS A 290 14.13 2.22 -11.36
C CYS A 290 13.45 2.66 -12.67
N ALA A 291 13.49 1.83 -13.72
CA ALA A 291 12.72 2.07 -14.95
C ALA A 291 11.22 2.01 -14.68
N ALA A 292 10.74 1.00 -13.92
CA ALA A 292 9.36 0.90 -13.48
C ALA A 292 8.91 2.13 -12.68
N ILE A 293 9.67 2.52 -11.66
CA ILE A 293 9.39 3.72 -10.84
C ILE A 293 9.30 4.98 -11.71
N ASN A 294 10.28 5.18 -12.61
CA ASN A 294 10.27 6.32 -13.50
C ASN A 294 9.04 6.38 -14.41
N ALA A 295 8.59 5.23 -14.92
CA ALA A 295 7.42 5.12 -15.76
C ALA A 295 6.12 5.39 -14.97
N VAL A 296 6.00 4.83 -13.76
CA VAL A 296 4.83 5.07 -12.88
C VAL A 296 4.69 6.55 -12.56
N LEU A 297 5.76 7.20 -12.08
CA LEU A 297 5.73 8.60 -11.70
C LEU A 297 5.47 9.54 -12.90
N ALA A 298 5.95 9.18 -14.09
CA ALA A 298 5.65 9.89 -15.33
C ALA A 298 4.16 9.77 -15.68
N ALA A 299 3.62 8.55 -15.71
CA ALA A 299 2.23 8.30 -16.04
C ALA A 299 1.26 9.01 -15.08
N ILE A 300 1.52 8.97 -13.77
CA ILE A 300 0.69 9.67 -12.77
C ILE A 300 0.61 11.16 -13.09
N LYS A 301 1.74 11.79 -13.45
CA LYS A 301 1.79 13.22 -13.77
C LYS A 301 1.12 13.53 -15.11
N GLU A 302 1.51 12.81 -16.17
CA GLU A 302 1.09 13.08 -17.55
C GLU A 302 -0.42 12.84 -17.75
N GLN A 303 -0.96 11.80 -17.13
CA GLN A 303 -2.37 11.43 -17.21
C GLN A 303 -3.22 12.07 -16.10
N LYS A 304 -2.65 12.96 -15.26
CA LYS A 304 -3.33 13.65 -14.16
C LYS A 304 -4.06 12.67 -13.21
N LEU A 305 -3.43 11.52 -12.91
CA LEU A 305 -4.10 10.45 -12.17
C LEU A 305 -4.48 10.82 -10.74
N LEU A 306 -3.78 11.76 -10.08
CA LEU A 306 -4.18 12.23 -8.74
C LEU A 306 -5.58 12.88 -8.76
N GLU A 307 -5.88 13.69 -9.77
CA GLU A 307 -7.21 14.31 -9.95
C GLU A 307 -8.27 13.23 -10.20
N ARG A 308 -7.96 12.25 -11.05
CA ARG A 308 -8.86 11.11 -11.33
C ARG A 308 -9.14 10.30 -10.05
N VAL A 309 -8.13 9.99 -9.25
CA VAL A 309 -8.28 9.30 -7.96
C VAL A 309 -9.23 10.03 -7.03
N ARG A 310 -9.11 11.36 -6.91
CA ARG A 310 -10.03 12.18 -6.09
C ARG A 310 -11.46 12.10 -6.63
N ARG A 311 -11.64 12.32 -7.93
CA ARG A 311 -12.95 12.32 -8.59
C ARG A 311 -13.65 10.94 -8.46
N ILE A 312 -12.97 9.87 -8.84
CA ILE A 312 -13.54 8.52 -8.80
C ILE A 312 -13.76 8.05 -7.35
N GLY A 313 -12.84 8.39 -6.43
CA GLY A 313 -13.05 8.11 -5.02
C GLY A 313 -14.26 8.82 -4.43
N ALA A 314 -14.52 10.08 -4.81
CA ALA A 314 -15.74 10.79 -4.44
C ALA A 314 -16.99 10.13 -5.06
N TYR A 315 -16.93 9.74 -6.33
CA TYR A 315 -18.02 9.07 -7.02
C TYR A 315 -18.38 7.72 -6.37
N ILE A 316 -17.41 6.89 -6.02
CA ILE A 316 -17.67 5.65 -5.26
C ILE A 316 -18.42 5.95 -3.95
N ARG A 317 -17.94 6.92 -3.16
CA ARG A 317 -18.54 7.26 -1.87
C ARG A 317 -19.97 7.80 -1.98
N SER A 318 -20.28 8.53 -3.04
CA SER A 318 -21.62 9.09 -3.25
C SER A 318 -22.62 8.10 -3.87
N THR A 319 -22.15 7.06 -4.58
CA THR A 319 -23.03 6.18 -5.36
C THR A 319 -23.11 4.74 -4.89
N CYS A 320 -22.14 4.26 -4.10
CA CYS A 320 -22.05 2.85 -3.69
C CYS A 320 -22.50 2.57 -2.26
N VAL A 321 -23.21 3.51 -1.60
CA VAL A 321 -23.87 3.27 -0.30
C VAL A 321 -25.31 2.86 -0.55
N LEU A 322 -25.51 1.58 -0.86
CA LEU A 322 -26.83 0.98 -1.20
C LEU A 322 -26.73 -0.55 -1.09
N GLY A 323 -27.88 -1.25 -1.14
CA GLY A 323 -27.95 -2.70 -0.92
C GLY A 323 -27.34 -3.06 0.42
N PRO A 324 -26.39 -4.01 0.48
CA PRO A 324 -25.74 -4.40 1.73
C PRO A 324 -24.72 -3.39 2.27
N VAL A 325 -24.50 -2.25 1.60
CA VAL A 325 -23.50 -1.24 2.01
C VAL A 325 -24.17 -0.13 2.81
N THR A 326 -23.74 0.05 4.07
CA THR A 326 -24.28 1.04 5.01
C THR A 326 -23.44 2.32 5.14
N GLY A 327 -22.23 2.33 4.61
CA GLY A 327 -21.33 3.48 4.70
C GLY A 327 -19.96 3.18 4.12
N HIS A 328 -19.08 4.16 4.21
CA HIS A 328 -17.73 4.07 3.68
C HIS A 328 -16.69 4.66 4.63
N GLN A 329 -15.43 4.35 4.40
CA GLN A 329 -14.26 4.93 5.07
C GLN A 329 -13.05 4.92 4.13
N GLY A 330 -11.96 5.60 4.52
CA GLY A 330 -10.73 5.68 3.74
C GLY A 330 -10.59 6.97 2.93
N ALA A 331 -9.56 7.04 2.08
CA ALA A 331 -9.19 8.21 1.30
C ALA A 331 -8.87 7.85 -0.17
N GLY A 332 -9.25 8.71 -1.10
CA GLY A 332 -9.03 8.50 -2.54
C GLY A 332 -9.61 7.17 -3.02
N LEU A 333 -8.77 6.32 -3.57
CA LEU A 333 -9.09 4.96 -4.00
C LEU A 333 -8.55 3.88 -3.04
N LEU A 334 -8.31 4.22 -1.80
CA LEU A 334 -8.18 3.29 -0.67
C LEU A 334 -9.48 3.35 0.10
N VAL A 335 -10.47 2.53 -0.31
CA VAL A 335 -11.86 2.60 0.16
C VAL A 335 -12.25 1.33 0.91
N GLY A 336 -12.87 1.50 2.06
CA GLY A 336 -13.60 0.46 2.79
C GLY A 336 -15.11 0.74 2.71
N LEU A 337 -15.89 -0.21 2.22
CA LEU A 337 -17.34 -0.16 2.26
C LEU A 337 -17.81 -1.00 3.45
N ARG A 338 -18.52 -0.37 4.41
CA ARG A 338 -19.09 -1.04 5.58
C ARG A 338 -20.37 -1.76 5.19
N THR A 339 -20.52 -3.00 5.62
CA THR A 339 -21.58 -3.88 5.17
C THR A 339 -22.46 -4.40 6.32
N THR A 340 -23.71 -4.72 6.03
CA THR A 340 -24.68 -5.30 6.97
C THR A 340 -24.39 -6.74 7.33
N ARG A 341 -23.73 -7.47 6.42
CA ARG A 341 -23.37 -8.89 6.52
C ARG A 341 -21.90 -9.11 6.16
N PRO A 342 -21.35 -10.31 6.37
CA PRO A 342 -19.91 -10.56 6.14
C PRO A 342 -19.45 -10.15 4.74
N ALA A 343 -18.43 -9.29 4.68
CA ALA A 343 -17.87 -8.79 3.42
C ALA A 343 -17.36 -9.91 2.50
N LYS A 344 -16.99 -11.07 3.06
CA LYS A 344 -16.57 -12.24 2.28
C LYS A 344 -17.70 -12.83 1.44
N GLU A 345 -18.93 -12.79 1.93
CA GLU A 345 -20.12 -13.26 1.20
C GLU A 345 -20.41 -12.31 0.03
N ILE A 346 -20.44 -11.00 0.31
CA ILE A 346 -20.65 -9.96 -0.70
C ILE A 346 -19.54 -10.01 -1.78
N GLN A 347 -18.29 -10.24 -1.36
CA GLN A 347 -17.19 -10.43 -2.28
C GLN A 347 -17.39 -11.61 -3.24
N ALA A 348 -17.87 -12.75 -2.72
CA ALA A 348 -18.14 -13.93 -3.53
C ALA A 348 -19.26 -13.64 -4.54
N GLU A 349 -20.36 -13.02 -4.12
CA GLU A 349 -21.47 -12.62 -4.98
C GLU A 349 -21.06 -11.59 -6.06
N LEU A 350 -20.25 -10.59 -5.69
CA LEU A 350 -19.69 -9.64 -6.65
C LEU A 350 -18.78 -10.31 -7.67
N LEU A 351 -17.99 -11.31 -7.24
CA LEU A 351 -17.16 -12.08 -8.15
C LEU A 351 -18.03 -12.87 -9.15
N GLU A 352 -19.18 -13.44 -8.73
CA GLU A 352 -20.17 -14.04 -9.65
C GLU A 352 -20.72 -13.03 -10.66
N CYS A 353 -20.82 -11.75 -10.26
CA CYS A 353 -21.18 -10.65 -11.17
C CYS A 353 -20.01 -10.15 -12.04
N GLY A 354 -18.86 -10.79 -11.98
CA GLY A 354 -17.66 -10.38 -12.74
C GLY A 354 -16.91 -9.19 -12.14
N ILE A 355 -16.97 -9.00 -10.81
CA ILE A 355 -16.30 -7.89 -10.12
C ILE A 355 -15.44 -8.46 -8.99
N LEU A 356 -14.12 -8.31 -9.10
CA LEU A 356 -13.17 -8.70 -8.07
C LEU A 356 -12.98 -7.56 -7.05
N THR A 357 -13.22 -7.84 -5.78
CA THR A 357 -12.99 -6.92 -4.66
C THR A 357 -12.13 -7.58 -3.58
N GLY A 358 -11.72 -6.85 -2.55
CA GLY A 358 -10.95 -7.37 -1.42
C GLY A 358 -11.76 -7.45 -0.12
N THR A 359 -11.28 -8.25 0.82
CA THR A 359 -11.75 -8.24 2.22
C THR A 359 -10.70 -7.56 3.12
N SER A 360 -11.03 -7.37 4.40
CA SER A 360 -10.15 -6.76 5.39
C SER A 360 -10.06 -7.63 6.66
N SER A 361 -9.31 -7.18 7.66
CA SER A 361 -9.34 -7.81 8.98
C SER A 361 -10.64 -7.53 9.75
N ASP A 362 -11.38 -6.50 9.36
CA ASP A 362 -12.74 -6.28 9.79
C ASP A 362 -13.70 -7.09 8.89
N PRO A 363 -14.43 -8.08 9.42
CA PRO A 363 -15.28 -8.95 8.61
C PRO A 363 -16.45 -8.23 7.93
N GLN A 364 -16.78 -7.01 8.37
CA GLN A 364 -17.87 -6.19 7.82
C GLN A 364 -17.35 -5.04 6.93
N VAL A 365 -16.12 -5.14 6.42
CA VAL A 365 -15.58 -4.12 5.51
C VAL A 365 -15.05 -4.76 4.24
N LEU A 366 -15.74 -4.49 3.14
CA LEU A 366 -15.29 -4.79 1.78
C LEU A 366 -14.29 -3.73 1.32
N ARG A 367 -13.14 -4.13 0.79
CA ARG A 367 -12.12 -3.18 0.31
C ARG A 367 -12.14 -3.03 -1.20
N LEU A 368 -12.03 -1.77 -1.63
CA LEU A 368 -11.79 -1.39 -3.01
C LEU A 368 -10.42 -0.71 -3.10
N LEU A 369 -9.56 -1.24 -3.95
CA LEU A 369 -8.18 -0.81 -4.18
C LEU A 369 -7.89 -0.75 -5.70
N PRO A 370 -8.80 -0.18 -6.52
CA PRO A 370 -8.75 -0.29 -7.97
C PRO A 370 -7.54 0.43 -8.57
N PRO A 371 -7.20 0.15 -9.84
CA PRO A 371 -6.31 0.98 -10.63
C PRO A 371 -6.76 2.44 -10.70
N PHE A 372 -5.82 3.40 -10.80
CA PHE A 372 -6.12 4.84 -10.87
C PHE A 372 -6.79 5.26 -12.18
N ILE A 373 -6.72 4.42 -13.18
CA ILE A 373 -7.35 4.61 -14.49
C ILE A 373 -8.83 4.23 -14.51
N LEU A 374 -9.39 3.81 -13.35
CA LEU A 374 -10.83 3.52 -13.23
C LEU A 374 -11.67 4.73 -13.69
N GLU A 375 -12.84 4.46 -14.26
CA GLU A 375 -13.79 5.45 -14.75
C GLU A 375 -15.17 5.26 -14.11
N GLU A 376 -16.03 6.26 -14.20
CA GLU A 376 -17.36 6.25 -13.60
C GLU A 376 -18.21 5.07 -14.08
N GLN A 377 -18.14 4.72 -15.37
CA GLN A 377 -18.84 3.55 -15.92
C GLN A 377 -18.48 2.22 -15.23
N HIS A 378 -17.23 2.09 -14.76
CA HIS A 378 -16.79 0.91 -14.01
C HIS A 378 -17.38 0.92 -12.59
N VAL A 379 -17.50 2.11 -12.00
CA VAL A 379 -18.16 2.28 -10.69
C VAL A 379 -19.66 2.02 -10.80
N ASP A 380 -20.28 2.42 -11.90
CA ASP A 380 -21.70 2.13 -12.18
C ASP A 380 -21.97 0.62 -12.22
N MET A 381 -21.04 -0.17 -12.78
CA MET A 381 -21.15 -1.64 -12.73
C MET A 381 -21.17 -2.18 -11.31
N LEU A 382 -20.30 -1.65 -10.43
CA LEU A 382 -20.28 -2.01 -9.01
C LEU A 382 -21.58 -1.58 -8.33
N ARG A 383 -22.00 -0.34 -8.52
CA ARG A 383 -23.25 0.21 -7.97
C ARG A 383 -24.46 -0.67 -8.35
N ASP A 384 -24.57 -1.00 -9.62
CA ASP A 384 -25.71 -1.80 -10.13
C ASP A 384 -25.66 -3.25 -9.59
N ALA A 385 -24.46 -3.82 -9.45
CA ALA A 385 -24.30 -5.12 -8.80
C ALA A 385 -24.71 -5.06 -7.32
N LEU A 386 -24.24 -4.06 -6.56
CA LEU A 386 -24.59 -3.88 -5.15
C LEU A 386 -26.11 -3.67 -4.93
N ARG A 387 -26.79 -2.97 -5.86
CA ARG A 387 -28.24 -2.76 -5.79
C ARG A 387 -29.01 -4.07 -5.89
N ASP A 388 -28.54 -5.00 -6.69
CA ASP A 388 -29.17 -6.29 -6.95
C ASP A 388 -28.90 -7.32 -5.83
N LEU A 389 -27.96 -7.03 -4.90
CA LEU A 389 -27.65 -7.90 -3.77
C LEU A 389 -28.60 -7.64 -2.59
N PRO A 390 -28.95 -8.69 -1.81
CA PRO A 390 -29.74 -8.53 -0.59
C PRO A 390 -28.99 -7.68 0.44
N ALA A 391 -29.77 -6.88 1.19
CA ALA A 391 -29.25 -6.00 2.23
C ALA A 391 -28.72 -6.77 3.46
#